data_a4b01683d8c5f790534369f6f188b075
#
_entry.id   a4b01683d8c5f790534369f6f188b075
#
_cell.length_a   1.000
_cell.length_b   1.000
_cell.length_c   1.000
_cell.angle_alpha   90.00
_cell.angle_beta   90.00
_cell.angle_gamma   90.00
#
_symmetry.space_group_name_H-M   'P 1'
#
loop_
_entity.id
_entity.type
_entity.pdbx_description
1 polymer ?
#
loop_
_entity_poly.entity_id
_entity_poly.type
_entity_poly.pdbx_seq_one_letter_code
_entity_poly.pdbx_strand_id
1 'polypeptide(L)'
;QNPHGNFPCGGSSAGSAIAVAAGFCDAALGTETRGSLMIPGFRNGVYSFKPTRGLVSRTGIIPLSSSFDAPGVLTRNPALLKEVFLSMIGVDPADDQSFELRSKESKPSRKRIILCVNRSLGEMELLQTKLRSFLAQLKLNGFEIIFIDLPEVSFDYTTISSTDIRADITKFLHRYGSDNEPRSFEGLVECYRERPHAHLYGMERLEDALAMPQIEKSELKKLVQENVAKARNLIDDILAHYDADFVGFLNFVDWFSIGGGPSCTLPVSFETKPPISIMLGARVGNDLAILHLVKELSEIAKAAQHVEKLGNKAE
;
A
#
# COMPACT_ATOMS: atom_id res chain seq x y z
N GLN A 1 2.12 -9.63 -17.80
CA GLN A 1 3.54 -9.74 -17.47
C GLN A 1 4.05 -8.41 -16.93
N ASN A 2 5.07 -8.44 -16.06
CA ASN A 2 5.74 -7.26 -15.58
C ASN A 2 6.46 -6.56 -16.76
N PRO A 3 6.27 -5.24 -17.00
CA PRO A 3 6.91 -4.54 -18.10
C PRO A 3 8.46 -4.55 -18.04
N HIS A 4 9.03 -4.80 -16.87
CA HIS A 4 10.48 -4.84 -16.66
C HIS A 4 11.12 -6.22 -16.88
N GLY A 5 10.32 -7.27 -17.15
CA GLY A 5 10.81 -8.62 -17.42
C GLY A 5 9.98 -9.74 -16.78
N ASN A 6 10.57 -10.93 -16.68
CA ASN A 6 9.89 -12.11 -16.12
C ASN A 6 9.95 -12.12 -14.58
N PHE A 7 9.31 -11.12 -13.96
CA PHE A 7 9.21 -11.00 -12.51
C PHE A 7 7.73 -10.99 -12.07
N PRO A 8 7.43 -11.40 -10.85
CA PRO A 8 6.09 -11.26 -10.30
C PRO A 8 5.63 -9.80 -10.29
N CYS A 9 4.44 -9.54 -10.81
CA CYS A 9 3.84 -8.20 -10.82
C CYS A 9 3.36 -7.74 -9.45
N GLY A 10 3.33 -8.67 -8.48
CA GLY A 10 2.59 -8.44 -7.24
C GLY A 10 1.09 -8.51 -7.46
N GLY A 11 0.33 -8.19 -6.42
CA GLY A 11 -1.13 -8.20 -6.44
C GLY A 11 -1.73 -7.60 -5.16
N SER A 12 -3.03 -7.40 -5.20
CA SER A 12 -4.05 -7.75 -6.21
C SER A 12 -4.24 -6.68 -7.29
N SER A 13 -3.84 -5.39 -7.10
CA SER A 13 -3.94 -4.32 -8.11
C SER A 13 -2.86 -4.44 -9.21
N ALA A 14 -2.48 -5.67 -9.61
CA ALA A 14 -1.45 -5.92 -10.62
C ALA A 14 -1.81 -5.32 -11.99
N GLY A 15 -3.06 -5.46 -12.43
CA GLY A 15 -3.52 -4.92 -13.70
C GLY A 15 -3.36 -3.41 -13.77
N SER A 16 -3.74 -2.70 -12.72
CA SER A 16 -3.59 -1.24 -12.59
C SER A 16 -2.12 -0.82 -12.64
N ALA A 17 -1.25 -1.51 -11.88
CA ALA A 17 0.19 -1.21 -11.88
C ALA A 17 0.84 -1.45 -13.25
N ILE A 18 0.50 -2.56 -13.92
CA ILE A 18 1.02 -2.91 -15.25
C ILE A 18 0.54 -1.90 -16.28
N ALA A 19 -0.74 -1.53 -16.29
CA ALA A 19 -1.30 -0.57 -17.24
C ALA A 19 -0.57 0.78 -17.16
N VAL A 20 -0.33 1.26 -15.95
CA VAL A 20 0.45 2.49 -15.71
C VAL A 20 1.91 2.31 -16.12
N ALA A 21 2.58 1.24 -15.69
CA ALA A 21 4.00 1.00 -15.99
C ALA A 21 4.25 0.84 -17.49
N ALA A 22 3.33 0.18 -18.22
CA ALA A 22 3.40 0.00 -19.66
C ALA A 22 2.96 1.24 -20.47
N GLY A 23 2.44 2.28 -19.82
CA GLY A 23 2.03 3.51 -20.49
C GLY A 23 0.66 3.46 -21.16
N PHE A 24 -0.21 2.52 -20.77
CA PHE A 24 -1.57 2.45 -21.31
C PHE A 24 -2.48 3.55 -20.74
N CYS A 25 -2.14 4.04 -19.56
CA CYS A 25 -2.81 5.16 -18.91
C CYS A 25 -1.83 5.96 -18.03
N ASP A 26 -2.19 7.19 -17.68
CA ASP A 26 -1.37 8.07 -16.83
C ASP A 26 -1.56 7.75 -15.34
N ALA A 27 -2.77 7.35 -14.97
CA ALA A 27 -3.12 6.90 -13.63
C ALA A 27 -4.13 5.75 -13.69
N ALA A 28 -4.13 4.92 -12.64
CA ALA A 28 -5.10 3.86 -12.44
C ALA A 28 -5.51 3.82 -10.97
N LEU A 29 -6.71 3.33 -10.71
CA LEU A 29 -7.20 3.06 -9.37
C LEU A 29 -6.94 1.62 -8.98
N GLY A 30 -6.78 1.39 -7.71
CA GLY A 30 -6.68 0.06 -7.11
C GLY A 30 -7.17 0.06 -5.69
N THR A 31 -7.09 -1.07 -5.02
CA THR A 31 -7.47 -1.21 -3.62
C THR A 31 -6.40 -1.93 -2.83
N GLU A 32 -6.35 -1.66 -1.55
CA GLU A 32 -5.46 -2.36 -0.64
C GLU A 32 -6.18 -2.76 0.64
N THR A 33 -6.06 -4.04 0.96
CA THR A 33 -6.39 -4.59 2.28
C THR A 33 -5.10 -4.83 3.07
N ARG A 34 -4.11 -5.47 2.41
CA ARG A 34 -2.78 -5.75 2.96
C ARG A 34 -1.75 -5.85 1.82
N GLY A 35 -1.26 -4.70 1.37
CA GLY A 35 -0.19 -4.61 0.35
C GLY A 35 -0.67 -4.60 -1.10
N SER A 36 -1.97 -4.65 -1.37
CA SER A 36 -2.49 -4.82 -2.73
C SER A 36 -2.34 -3.59 -3.65
N LEU A 37 -1.91 -2.43 -3.12
CA LEU A 37 -1.42 -1.28 -3.88
C LEU A 37 0.11 -1.19 -3.80
N MET A 38 0.65 -1.34 -2.58
CA MET A 38 2.08 -1.17 -2.33
C MET A 38 2.92 -2.23 -3.05
N ILE A 39 2.55 -3.51 -2.98
CA ILE A 39 3.31 -4.60 -3.61
C ILE A 39 3.35 -4.46 -5.14
N PRO A 40 2.21 -4.24 -5.85
CA PRO A 40 2.24 -3.99 -7.29
C PRO A 40 3.00 -2.72 -7.67
N GLY A 41 2.83 -1.62 -6.92
CA GLY A 41 3.58 -0.38 -7.15
C GLY A 41 5.08 -0.62 -7.06
N PHE A 42 5.51 -1.30 -6.01
CA PHE A 42 6.89 -1.67 -5.75
C PHE A 42 7.50 -2.54 -6.88
N ARG A 43 6.78 -3.60 -7.27
CA ARG A 43 7.24 -4.58 -8.27
C ARG A 43 7.27 -4.04 -9.71
N ASN A 44 6.41 -3.07 -10.03
CA ASN A 44 6.33 -2.50 -11.37
C ASN A 44 6.99 -1.11 -11.48
N GLY A 45 7.65 -0.62 -10.42
CA GLY A 45 8.38 0.65 -10.44
C GLY A 45 7.46 1.85 -10.69
N VAL A 46 6.26 1.85 -10.13
CA VAL A 46 5.32 2.96 -10.21
C VAL A 46 5.04 3.54 -8.83
N TYR A 47 4.70 4.82 -8.79
CA TYR A 47 4.18 5.42 -7.57
C TYR A 47 2.80 4.83 -7.29
N SER A 48 2.59 4.34 -6.08
CA SER A 48 1.27 3.96 -5.59
C SER A 48 1.00 4.68 -4.28
N PHE A 49 -0.23 5.08 -4.06
CA PHE A 49 -0.66 5.78 -2.87
C PHE A 49 -1.90 5.11 -2.29
N LYS A 50 -1.78 4.63 -1.06
CA LYS A 50 -2.89 4.20 -0.22
C LYS A 50 -3.16 5.32 0.78
N PRO A 51 -4.29 6.03 0.70
CA PRO A 51 -4.63 7.08 1.65
C PRO A 51 -4.95 6.53 3.04
N THR A 52 -5.09 7.41 3.99
CA THR A 52 -5.71 7.10 5.28
C THR A 52 -7.06 6.45 5.02
N ARG A 53 -7.28 5.27 5.62
CA ARG A 53 -8.51 4.50 5.47
C ARG A 53 -9.72 5.35 5.89
N GLY A 54 -10.75 5.39 5.03
CA GLY A 54 -11.96 6.17 5.21
C GLY A 54 -11.95 7.55 4.56
N LEU A 55 -10.83 8.05 4.03
CA LEU A 55 -10.82 9.29 3.23
C LEU A 55 -11.43 9.13 1.85
N VAL A 56 -11.33 7.94 1.28
CA VAL A 56 -11.96 7.57 0.01
C VAL A 56 -13.02 6.52 0.30
N SER A 57 -14.23 6.76 -0.22
CA SER A 57 -15.37 5.83 -0.07
C SER A 57 -15.07 4.47 -0.68
N ARG A 58 -15.59 3.42 -0.04
CA ARG A 58 -15.54 2.02 -0.51
C ARG A 58 -16.86 1.57 -1.12
N THR A 59 -17.85 2.45 -1.19
CA THR A 59 -19.17 2.14 -1.79
C THR A 59 -19.03 1.69 -3.24
N GLY A 60 -19.63 0.55 -3.59
CA GLY A 60 -19.55 -0.02 -4.94
C GLY A 60 -18.27 -0.79 -5.26
N ILE A 61 -17.31 -0.84 -4.33
CA ILE A 61 -16.10 -1.65 -4.46
C ILE A 61 -16.37 -3.04 -3.89
N ILE A 62 -16.00 -4.09 -4.62
CA ILE A 62 -16.07 -5.47 -4.13
C ILE A 62 -15.15 -5.60 -2.90
N PRO A 63 -15.69 -5.94 -1.72
CA PRO A 63 -14.91 -5.92 -0.50
C PRO A 63 -14.07 -7.19 -0.33
N LEU A 64 -12.94 -7.04 0.36
CA LEU A 64 -12.21 -8.16 0.97
C LEU A 64 -12.32 -8.08 2.50
N SER A 65 -12.15 -6.89 3.07
CA SER A 65 -12.27 -6.69 4.52
C SER A 65 -12.72 -5.25 4.80
N SER A 66 -13.91 -5.07 5.31
CA SER A 66 -14.39 -3.75 5.75
C SER A 66 -13.54 -3.15 6.87
N SER A 67 -12.77 -3.98 7.59
CA SER A 67 -11.83 -3.53 8.62
C SER A 67 -10.57 -2.87 8.06
N PHE A 68 -10.13 -3.26 6.84
CA PHE A 68 -8.81 -2.86 6.32
C PHE A 68 -8.81 -2.25 4.93
N ASP A 69 -9.83 -2.46 4.10
CA ASP A 69 -9.85 -2.01 2.70
C ASP A 69 -9.72 -0.49 2.58
N ALA A 70 -8.87 -0.06 1.64
CA ALA A 70 -8.70 1.33 1.25
C ALA A 70 -8.48 1.42 -0.26
N PRO A 71 -9.28 2.22 -1.00
CA PRO A 71 -8.99 2.55 -2.39
C PRO A 71 -7.79 3.49 -2.49
N GLY A 72 -7.08 3.44 -3.64
CA GLY A 72 -5.93 4.29 -3.85
C GLY A 72 -5.54 4.44 -5.31
N VAL A 73 -4.41 5.09 -5.54
CA VAL A 73 -3.96 5.58 -6.85
C VAL A 73 -2.61 4.98 -7.22
N LEU A 74 -2.43 4.64 -8.50
CA LEU A 74 -1.15 4.29 -9.09
C LEU A 74 -0.87 5.21 -10.28
N THR A 75 0.39 5.67 -10.45
CA THR A 75 0.81 6.54 -11.56
C THR A 75 2.31 6.51 -11.76
N ARG A 76 2.80 6.97 -12.92
CA ARG A 76 4.24 7.26 -13.17
C ARG A 76 4.61 8.69 -12.81
N ASN A 77 3.64 9.55 -12.54
CA ASN A 77 3.86 10.96 -12.22
C ASN A 77 3.46 11.26 -10.76
N PRO A 78 4.41 11.53 -9.85
CA PRO A 78 4.09 11.73 -8.44
C PRO A 78 3.19 12.96 -8.19
N ALA A 79 3.19 13.96 -9.07
CA ALA A 79 2.27 15.10 -8.95
C ALA A 79 0.81 14.67 -9.16
N LEU A 80 0.58 13.74 -10.09
CA LEU A 80 -0.75 13.22 -10.40
C LEU A 80 -1.35 12.40 -9.25
N LEU A 81 -0.53 11.80 -8.37
CA LEU A 81 -1.04 11.14 -7.16
C LEU A 81 -1.93 12.07 -6.33
N LYS A 82 -1.45 13.29 -6.08
CA LYS A 82 -2.19 14.28 -5.28
C LYS A 82 -3.48 14.72 -5.98
N GLU A 83 -3.41 14.98 -7.27
CA GLU A 83 -4.56 15.46 -8.06
C GLU A 83 -5.68 14.41 -8.09
N VAL A 84 -5.35 13.16 -8.41
CA VAL A 84 -6.32 12.06 -8.44
C VAL A 84 -6.86 11.77 -7.04
N PHE A 85 -6.00 11.71 -6.03
CA PHE A 85 -6.44 11.51 -4.64
C PHE A 85 -7.45 12.59 -4.21
N LEU A 86 -7.15 13.86 -4.46
CA LEU A 86 -8.04 14.97 -4.09
C LEU A 86 -9.39 14.94 -4.82
N SER A 87 -9.45 14.32 -6.00
CA SER A 87 -10.72 14.11 -6.72
C SER A 87 -11.55 12.94 -6.18
N MET A 88 -10.94 12.06 -5.38
CA MET A 88 -11.59 10.85 -4.83
C MET A 88 -12.09 11.03 -3.41
N ILE A 89 -11.54 11.98 -2.65
CA ILE A 89 -11.90 12.17 -1.24
C ILE A 89 -13.27 12.81 -1.07
N GLY A 90 -13.95 12.41 -0.02
CA GLY A 90 -15.23 12.99 0.35
C GLY A 90 -15.98 12.08 1.34
N VAL A 91 -16.90 12.67 2.07
CA VAL A 91 -17.79 11.92 2.96
C VAL A 91 -18.87 11.25 2.12
N ASP A 92 -19.01 9.95 2.28
CA ASP A 92 -20.06 9.16 1.65
C ASP A 92 -20.99 8.61 2.74
N PRO A 93 -22.27 9.03 2.80
CA PRO A 93 -23.24 8.49 3.77
C PRO A 93 -23.47 6.99 3.65
N ALA A 94 -23.11 6.38 2.52
CA ALA A 94 -23.26 4.94 2.28
C ALA A 94 -22.05 4.11 2.76
N ASP A 95 -20.94 4.77 3.13
CA ASP A 95 -19.77 4.18 3.78
C ASP A 95 -19.62 4.77 5.19
N ASP A 96 -20.05 4.03 6.21
CA ASP A 96 -20.06 4.43 7.61
C ASP A 96 -18.65 4.71 8.21
N GLN A 97 -17.59 4.34 7.52
CA GLN A 97 -16.22 4.65 7.90
C GLN A 97 -15.65 5.86 7.15
N SER A 98 -16.40 6.46 6.21
CA SER A 98 -15.92 7.63 5.50
C SER A 98 -15.91 8.88 6.40
N PHE A 99 -14.88 9.70 6.23
CA PHE A 99 -14.75 10.96 6.96
C PHE A 99 -14.02 12.02 6.12
N GLU A 100 -14.16 13.26 6.53
CA GLU A 100 -13.56 14.39 5.81
C GLU A 100 -12.07 14.57 6.15
N LEU A 101 -11.26 14.90 5.14
CA LEU A 101 -9.87 15.27 5.35
C LEU A 101 -9.79 16.59 6.14
N ARG A 102 -9.31 16.52 7.39
CA ARG A 102 -9.29 17.66 8.31
C ARG A 102 -8.11 18.63 8.08
N SER A 103 -7.05 18.17 7.43
CA SER A 103 -5.83 18.97 7.22
C SER A 103 -5.82 19.60 5.82
N LYS A 104 -5.86 20.93 5.77
CA LYS A 104 -5.56 21.69 4.56
C LYS A 104 -4.06 21.96 4.56
N GLU A 105 -3.30 21.30 3.66
CA GLU A 105 -1.87 21.46 3.40
C GLU A 105 -0.95 21.39 4.66
N SER A 106 -0.45 20.24 4.94
CA SER A 106 0.71 20.10 5.82
C SER A 106 1.97 19.82 4.99
N LYS A 107 2.94 20.72 5.01
CA LYS A 107 4.29 20.38 4.59
C LYS A 107 4.93 19.54 5.68
N PRO A 108 5.87 18.63 5.33
CA PRO A 108 6.68 17.94 6.32
C PRO A 108 7.31 18.96 7.26
N SER A 109 7.19 18.75 8.56
CA SER A 109 7.79 19.65 9.56
C SER A 109 9.31 19.50 9.59
N ARG A 110 9.82 18.34 9.20
CA ARG A 110 11.23 17.96 9.25
C ARG A 110 11.64 17.16 8.02
N LYS A 111 12.92 17.32 7.65
CA LYS A 111 13.56 16.51 6.60
C LYS A 111 14.25 15.29 7.24
N ARG A 112 13.51 14.51 8.03
CA ARG A 112 14.01 13.30 8.69
C ARG A 112 13.13 12.11 8.35
N ILE A 113 13.76 11.03 7.90
CA ILE A 113 13.13 9.78 7.53
C ILE A 113 13.79 8.64 8.30
N ILE A 114 12.99 7.85 8.99
CA ILE A 114 13.45 6.59 9.60
C ILE A 114 13.39 5.52 8.53
N LEU A 115 14.49 4.86 8.23
CA LEU A 115 14.52 3.74 7.31
C LEU A 115 14.70 2.44 8.10
N CYS A 116 13.62 1.67 8.19
CA CYS A 116 13.64 0.35 8.81
C CYS A 116 14.24 -0.65 7.83
N VAL A 117 15.28 -1.35 8.22
CA VAL A 117 16.02 -2.27 7.38
C VAL A 117 16.01 -3.68 7.94
N ASN A 118 15.80 -4.66 7.08
CA ASN A 118 15.96 -6.06 7.43
C ASN A 118 17.39 -6.51 7.06
N ARG A 119 18.27 -6.57 8.07
CA ARG A 119 19.67 -6.94 7.85
C ARG A 119 19.83 -8.36 7.35
N SER A 120 18.95 -9.28 7.71
CA SER A 120 18.99 -10.68 7.27
C SER A 120 18.68 -10.84 5.77
N LEU A 121 17.99 -9.87 5.15
CA LEU A 121 17.70 -9.85 3.72
C LEU A 121 18.74 -9.05 2.90
N GLY A 122 19.88 -8.67 3.49
CA GLY A 122 20.92 -7.91 2.78
C GLY A 122 20.52 -6.47 2.40
N GLU A 123 19.49 -5.91 3.01
CA GLU A 123 18.99 -4.57 2.67
C GLU A 123 20.03 -3.47 2.92
N MET A 124 20.90 -3.64 3.92
CA MET A 124 21.99 -2.69 4.17
C MET A 124 23.01 -2.70 3.02
N GLU A 125 23.34 -3.86 2.48
CA GLU A 125 24.23 -3.95 1.30
C GLU A 125 23.58 -3.31 0.07
N LEU A 126 22.27 -3.54 -0.14
CA LEU A 126 21.50 -2.90 -1.21
C LEU A 126 21.55 -1.38 -1.13
N LEU A 127 21.38 -0.81 0.07
CA LEU A 127 21.46 0.63 0.34
C LEU A 127 22.87 1.18 0.02
N GLN A 128 23.89 0.48 0.48
CA GLN A 128 25.29 0.91 0.32
C GLN A 128 25.79 0.79 -1.13
N THR A 129 25.25 -0.11 -1.91
CA THR A 129 25.67 -0.36 -3.30
C THR A 129 24.76 0.32 -4.32
N LYS A 130 23.50 -0.10 -4.37
CA LYS A 130 22.54 0.30 -5.42
C LYS A 130 21.82 1.60 -5.15
N LEU A 131 21.74 2.04 -3.89
CA LEU A 131 21.08 3.28 -3.51
C LEU A 131 22.03 4.34 -2.95
N ARG A 132 23.34 4.12 -3.06
CA ARG A 132 24.37 5.03 -2.55
C ARG A 132 24.20 6.46 -3.06
N SER A 133 24.02 6.62 -4.38
CA SER A 133 23.82 7.93 -5.01
C SER A 133 22.54 8.61 -4.51
N PHE A 134 21.46 7.86 -4.37
CA PHE A 134 20.20 8.39 -3.83
C PHE A 134 20.37 8.87 -2.39
N LEU A 135 21.00 8.07 -1.52
CA LEU A 135 21.27 8.46 -0.14
C LEU A 135 22.18 9.70 -0.04
N ALA A 136 23.19 9.79 -0.90
CA ALA A 136 24.06 10.97 -0.99
C ALA A 136 23.27 12.22 -1.41
N GLN A 137 22.40 12.10 -2.40
CA GLN A 137 21.55 13.21 -2.86
C GLN A 137 20.53 13.62 -1.77
N LEU A 138 19.96 12.67 -1.01
CA LEU A 138 19.11 12.98 0.14
C LEU A 138 19.85 13.87 1.15
N LYS A 139 21.07 13.49 1.51
CA LYS A 139 21.92 14.25 2.44
C LYS A 139 22.23 15.64 1.92
N LEU A 140 22.59 15.79 0.63
CA LEU A 140 22.84 17.08 -0.02
C LEU A 140 21.62 18.00 -0.02
N ASN A 141 20.42 17.44 -0.06
CA ASN A 141 19.15 18.17 0.02
C ASN A 141 18.64 18.38 1.46
N GLY A 142 19.51 18.11 2.46
CA GLY A 142 19.24 18.35 3.86
C GLY A 142 18.39 17.30 4.56
N PHE A 143 18.20 16.12 3.95
CA PHE A 143 17.52 15.02 4.62
C PHE A 143 18.45 14.29 5.57
N GLU A 144 17.96 14.02 6.76
CA GLU A 144 18.56 13.10 7.73
C GLU A 144 17.89 11.74 7.60
N ILE A 145 18.68 10.70 7.37
CA ILE A 145 18.20 9.32 7.30
C ILE A 145 18.74 8.56 8.50
N ILE A 146 17.86 8.06 9.32
CA ILE A 146 18.19 7.23 10.49
C ILE A 146 17.84 5.79 10.15
N PHE A 147 18.82 4.90 10.23
CA PHE A 147 18.63 3.47 9.99
C PHE A 147 18.33 2.77 11.31
N ILE A 148 17.27 1.99 11.35
CA ILE A 148 16.93 1.12 12.47
C ILE A 148 16.67 -0.30 11.96
N ASP A 149 16.84 -1.29 12.83
CA ASP A 149 16.44 -2.64 12.50
C ASP A 149 14.90 -2.73 12.40
N LEU A 150 14.41 -3.47 11.43
CA LEU A 150 12.97 -3.66 11.26
C LEU A 150 12.38 -4.37 12.48
N PRO A 151 11.47 -3.74 13.24
CA PRO A 151 10.82 -4.38 14.36
C PRO A 151 9.98 -5.59 13.93
N GLU A 152 10.10 -6.68 14.67
CA GLU A 152 9.25 -7.85 14.50
C GLU A 152 7.89 -7.60 15.15
N VAL A 153 6.84 -7.67 14.34
CA VAL A 153 5.45 -7.53 14.80
C VAL A 153 4.54 -8.43 13.97
N SER A 154 3.56 -9.03 14.60
CA SER A 154 2.53 -9.83 13.95
C SER A 154 1.15 -9.27 14.24
N PHE A 155 0.23 -9.48 13.31
CA PHE A 155 -1.17 -9.07 13.40
C PHE A 155 -2.10 -10.23 13.06
N ASP A 156 -3.31 -10.23 13.64
CA ASP A 156 -4.33 -11.26 13.42
C ASP A 156 -5.10 -11.05 12.10
N TYR A 157 -4.37 -10.62 11.06
CA TYR A 157 -4.93 -10.27 9.75
C TYR A 157 -5.78 -11.39 9.15
N THR A 158 -5.29 -12.64 9.20
CA THR A 158 -5.98 -13.76 8.55
C THR A 158 -7.33 -14.03 9.20
N THR A 159 -7.41 -14.05 10.53
CA THR A 159 -8.66 -14.24 11.27
C THR A 159 -9.66 -13.12 10.95
N ILE A 160 -9.21 -11.87 11.00
CA ILE A 160 -10.06 -10.71 10.72
C ILE A 160 -10.56 -10.73 9.27
N SER A 161 -9.66 -10.86 8.30
CA SER A 161 -10.03 -10.79 6.88
C SER A 161 -10.87 -11.97 6.42
N SER A 162 -10.68 -13.17 6.97
CA SER A 162 -11.51 -14.33 6.66
C SER A 162 -12.90 -14.23 7.26
N THR A 163 -13.06 -13.55 8.40
CA THR A 163 -14.37 -13.25 8.98
C THR A 163 -15.08 -12.15 8.18
N ASP A 164 -14.36 -11.06 7.88
CA ASP A 164 -14.90 -9.93 7.13
C ASP A 164 -15.38 -10.34 5.74
N ILE A 165 -14.56 -11.05 4.95
CA ILE A 165 -14.88 -11.36 3.55
C ILE A 165 -16.22 -12.10 3.41
N ARG A 166 -16.55 -13.00 4.34
CA ARG A 166 -17.83 -13.74 4.32
C ARG A 166 -19.02 -12.81 4.51
N ALA A 167 -18.95 -11.94 5.51
CA ALA A 167 -20.01 -10.98 5.80
C ALA A 167 -20.11 -9.89 4.73
N ASP A 168 -18.98 -9.35 4.31
CA ASP A 168 -18.90 -8.21 3.41
C ASP A 168 -19.29 -8.59 1.96
N ILE A 169 -18.82 -9.73 1.46
CA ILE A 169 -19.24 -10.26 0.14
C ILE A 169 -20.74 -10.57 0.15
N THR A 170 -21.24 -11.21 1.20
CA THR A 170 -22.68 -11.47 1.32
C THR A 170 -23.50 -10.16 1.26
N LYS A 171 -23.08 -9.15 2.03
CA LYS A 171 -23.72 -7.82 2.00
C LYS A 171 -23.62 -7.15 0.63
N PHE A 172 -22.47 -7.26 -0.03
CA PHE A 172 -22.24 -6.73 -1.37
C PHE A 172 -23.15 -7.39 -2.42
N LEU A 173 -23.26 -8.72 -2.41
CA LEU A 173 -24.12 -9.48 -3.31
C LEU A 173 -25.61 -9.17 -3.09
N HIS A 174 -26.03 -8.97 -1.86
CA HIS A 174 -27.40 -8.51 -1.57
C HIS A 174 -27.70 -7.12 -2.12
N ARG A 175 -26.72 -6.23 -2.11
CA ARG A 175 -26.91 -4.84 -2.56
C ARG A 175 -26.81 -4.68 -4.08
N TYR A 176 -25.89 -5.40 -4.73
CA TYR A 176 -25.50 -5.16 -6.12
C TYR A 176 -25.71 -6.36 -7.05
N GLY A 177 -25.89 -7.57 -6.52
CA GLY A 177 -26.10 -8.78 -7.30
C GLY A 177 -27.49 -8.85 -7.94
N SER A 178 -27.63 -9.60 -9.03
CA SER A 178 -28.89 -9.88 -9.69
C SER A 178 -29.61 -11.10 -9.09
N ASP A 179 -30.91 -11.28 -9.41
CA ASP A 179 -31.72 -12.36 -8.82
C ASP A 179 -31.25 -13.78 -9.18
N ASN A 180 -30.48 -13.90 -10.28
CA ASN A 180 -29.97 -15.18 -10.77
C ASN A 180 -28.52 -15.49 -10.30
N GLU A 181 -27.97 -14.68 -9.39
CA GLU A 181 -26.60 -14.79 -8.89
C GLU A 181 -26.57 -15.23 -7.42
N PRO A 182 -25.42 -15.77 -6.95
CA PRO A 182 -25.27 -16.10 -5.53
C PRO A 182 -25.57 -14.89 -4.64
N ARG A 183 -26.23 -15.12 -3.52
CA ARG A 183 -26.58 -14.08 -2.52
C ARG A 183 -25.78 -14.20 -1.25
N SER A 184 -24.86 -15.18 -1.16
CA SER A 184 -23.99 -15.37 0.00
C SER A 184 -22.56 -15.70 -0.45
N PHE A 185 -21.61 -15.54 0.46
CA PHE A 185 -20.23 -15.95 0.23
C PHE A 185 -20.11 -17.44 -0.06
N GLU A 186 -20.85 -18.28 0.67
CA GLU A 186 -20.91 -19.74 0.48
C GLU A 186 -21.43 -20.09 -0.92
N GLY A 187 -22.50 -19.47 -1.34
CA GLY A 187 -23.06 -19.63 -2.69
C GLY A 187 -22.11 -19.17 -3.78
N LEU A 188 -21.35 -18.10 -3.54
CA LEU A 188 -20.30 -17.65 -4.46
C LEU A 188 -19.18 -18.69 -4.58
N VAL A 189 -18.69 -19.23 -3.48
CA VAL A 189 -17.65 -20.27 -3.48
C VAL A 189 -18.12 -21.51 -4.24
N GLU A 190 -19.36 -21.97 -4.02
CA GLU A 190 -19.92 -23.10 -4.75
C GLU A 190 -20.01 -22.84 -6.25
N CYS A 191 -20.45 -21.63 -6.64
CA CYS A 191 -20.50 -21.20 -8.05
C CYS A 191 -19.10 -21.23 -8.72
N TYR A 192 -18.04 -20.90 -7.96
CA TYR A 192 -16.66 -21.02 -8.45
C TYR A 192 -16.22 -22.49 -8.59
N ARG A 193 -16.57 -23.36 -7.65
CA ARG A 193 -16.28 -24.82 -7.73
C ARG A 193 -16.87 -25.46 -8.98
N GLU A 194 -18.07 -25.04 -9.36
CA GLU A 194 -18.74 -25.52 -10.58
C GLU A 194 -18.09 -25.02 -11.88
N ARG A 195 -17.21 -24.01 -11.80
CA ARG A 195 -16.59 -23.35 -12.95
C ARG A 195 -15.06 -23.34 -12.88
N PRO A 196 -14.39 -24.51 -13.02
CA PRO A 196 -12.92 -24.60 -12.83
C PRO A 196 -12.10 -23.64 -13.70
N HIS A 197 -12.60 -23.29 -14.90
CA HIS A 197 -11.95 -22.33 -15.79
C HIS A 197 -12.06 -20.86 -15.33
N ALA A 198 -12.90 -20.54 -14.35
CA ALA A 198 -13.02 -19.20 -13.80
C ALA A 198 -11.97 -18.90 -12.70
N HIS A 199 -11.28 -19.92 -12.20
CA HIS A 199 -10.26 -19.79 -11.15
C HIS A 199 -8.96 -20.53 -11.49
N LEU A 200 -8.39 -20.23 -12.66
CA LEU A 200 -7.17 -20.87 -13.20
C LEU A 200 -5.95 -20.81 -12.24
N TYR A 201 -5.94 -19.89 -11.30
CA TYR A 201 -4.87 -19.69 -10.32
C TYR A 201 -5.24 -20.17 -8.91
N GLY A 202 -6.29 -21.00 -8.80
CA GLY A 202 -6.79 -21.55 -7.55
C GLY A 202 -7.84 -20.69 -6.86
N MET A 203 -8.39 -21.23 -5.80
CA MET A 203 -9.39 -20.57 -4.95
C MET A 203 -9.14 -20.79 -3.45
N GLU A 204 -7.91 -21.16 -3.09
CA GLU A 204 -7.51 -21.54 -1.76
C GLU A 204 -7.91 -20.50 -0.70
N ARG A 205 -7.73 -19.21 -1.01
CA ARG A 205 -8.10 -18.12 -0.08
C ARG A 205 -9.60 -18.06 0.22
N LEU A 206 -10.45 -18.39 -0.75
CA LEU A 206 -11.89 -18.44 -0.55
C LEU A 206 -12.27 -19.67 0.27
N GLU A 207 -11.63 -20.80 0.00
CA GLU A 207 -11.83 -22.03 0.74
C GLU A 207 -11.30 -21.95 2.18
N ASP A 208 -10.12 -21.35 2.38
CA ASP A 208 -9.57 -21.06 3.71
C ASP A 208 -10.51 -20.17 4.52
N ALA A 209 -11.03 -19.10 3.90
CA ALA A 209 -11.99 -18.22 4.56
C ALA A 209 -13.30 -18.95 4.90
N LEU A 210 -13.75 -19.89 4.05
CA LEU A 210 -14.93 -20.70 4.31
C LEU A 210 -14.70 -21.70 5.45
N ALA A 211 -13.51 -22.29 5.52
CA ALA A 211 -13.15 -23.28 6.52
C ALA A 211 -12.87 -22.67 7.91
N MET A 212 -12.48 -21.39 7.97
CA MET A 212 -12.18 -20.73 9.24
C MET A 212 -13.43 -20.61 10.13
N PRO A 213 -13.30 -20.90 11.44
CA PRO A 213 -14.36 -20.62 12.40
C PRO A 213 -14.75 -19.14 12.35
N GLN A 214 -16.03 -18.87 12.33
CA GLN A 214 -16.50 -17.50 12.48
C GLN A 214 -16.42 -17.06 13.93
N ILE A 215 -15.95 -15.85 14.13
CA ILE A 215 -15.95 -15.22 15.47
C ILE A 215 -17.13 -14.25 15.57
N GLU A 216 -17.59 -14.07 16.78
CA GLU A 216 -18.71 -13.17 17.06
C GLU A 216 -18.36 -11.72 16.72
N LYS A 217 -19.35 -10.94 16.27
CA LYS A 217 -19.14 -9.55 15.84
C LYS A 217 -18.49 -8.67 16.91
N SER A 218 -18.79 -8.90 18.18
CA SER A 218 -18.18 -8.19 19.31
C SER A 218 -16.70 -8.53 19.48
N GLU A 219 -16.34 -9.79 19.31
CA GLU A 219 -14.97 -10.29 19.36
C GLU A 219 -14.16 -9.79 18.17
N LEU A 220 -14.71 -9.87 16.95
CA LEU A 220 -14.11 -9.30 15.76
C LEU A 220 -13.79 -7.81 15.94
N LYS A 221 -14.76 -7.02 16.44
CA LYS A 221 -14.57 -5.59 16.70
C LYS A 221 -13.42 -5.34 17.67
N LYS A 222 -13.34 -6.11 18.75
CA LYS A 222 -12.27 -6.02 19.74
C LYS A 222 -10.91 -6.35 19.09
N LEU A 223 -10.83 -7.46 18.37
CA LEU A 223 -9.61 -7.91 17.68
C LEU A 223 -9.11 -6.87 16.67
N VAL A 224 -10.01 -6.28 15.87
CA VAL A 224 -9.68 -5.20 14.94
C VAL A 224 -9.12 -3.99 15.69
N GLN A 225 -9.78 -3.56 16.77
CA GLN A 225 -9.33 -2.41 17.57
C GLN A 225 -7.94 -2.63 18.16
N GLU A 226 -7.67 -3.82 18.71
CA GLU A 226 -6.37 -4.20 19.27
C GLU A 226 -5.26 -4.18 18.20
N ASN A 227 -5.50 -4.77 17.03
CA ASN A 227 -4.54 -4.78 15.94
C ASN A 227 -4.27 -3.39 15.37
N VAL A 228 -5.33 -2.59 15.17
CA VAL A 228 -5.21 -1.18 14.72
C VAL A 228 -4.42 -0.35 15.72
N ALA A 229 -4.73 -0.47 17.02
CA ALA A 229 -4.01 0.24 18.07
C ALA A 229 -2.53 -0.18 18.13
N LYS A 230 -2.25 -1.49 18.06
CA LYS A 230 -0.89 -2.04 18.05
C LYS A 230 -0.07 -1.47 16.90
N ALA A 231 -0.63 -1.44 15.67
CA ALA A 231 0.07 -0.90 14.51
C ALA A 231 0.29 0.62 14.63
N ARG A 232 -0.70 1.36 15.09
CA ARG A 232 -0.59 2.83 15.28
C ARG A 232 0.43 3.17 16.35
N ASN A 233 0.38 2.53 17.50
CA ASN A 233 1.32 2.77 18.60
C ASN A 233 2.77 2.48 18.17
N LEU A 234 3.01 1.39 17.43
CA LEU A 234 4.32 1.09 16.89
C LEU A 234 4.85 2.21 15.99
N ILE A 235 4.03 2.71 15.07
CA ILE A 235 4.40 3.82 14.18
C ILE A 235 4.63 5.10 14.99
N ASP A 236 3.74 5.42 15.91
CA ASP A 236 3.82 6.64 16.73
C ASP A 236 5.04 6.63 17.63
N ASP A 237 5.36 5.51 18.26
CA ASP A 237 6.53 5.32 19.13
C ASP A 237 7.83 5.51 18.34
N ILE A 238 7.96 4.89 17.17
CA ILE A 238 9.13 5.06 16.30
C ILE A 238 9.27 6.54 15.90
N LEU A 239 8.22 7.13 15.37
CA LEU A 239 8.26 8.50 14.87
C LEU A 239 8.49 9.52 15.99
N ALA A 240 7.96 9.29 17.20
CA ALA A 240 8.19 10.14 18.36
C ALA A 240 9.62 9.98 18.91
N HIS A 241 10.11 8.75 19.03
CA HIS A 241 11.44 8.47 19.57
C HIS A 241 12.55 9.16 18.76
N TYR A 242 12.42 9.13 17.44
CA TYR A 242 13.42 9.70 16.52
C TYR A 242 13.07 11.11 16.06
N ASP A 243 12.00 11.71 16.55
CA ASP A 243 11.54 13.04 16.17
C ASP A 243 11.37 13.19 14.65
N ALA A 244 10.66 12.24 14.02
CA ALA A 244 10.46 12.14 12.58
C ALA A 244 8.97 12.16 12.20
N ASP A 245 8.70 12.50 10.93
CA ASP A 245 7.34 12.49 10.38
C ASP A 245 7.06 11.25 9.52
N PHE A 246 8.11 10.57 9.03
CA PHE A 246 8.00 9.49 8.06
C PHE A 246 8.89 8.30 8.41
N VAL A 247 8.39 7.12 8.05
CA VAL A 247 9.15 5.87 8.10
C VAL A 247 9.16 5.21 6.72
N GLY A 248 10.30 4.63 6.36
CA GLY A 248 10.52 3.99 5.06
C GLY A 248 10.98 2.54 5.20
N PHE A 249 10.78 1.77 4.12
CA PHE A 249 11.09 0.34 4.06
C PHE A 249 11.54 -0.04 2.64
N LEU A 250 12.44 -1.00 2.53
CA LEU A 250 12.87 -1.58 1.25
C LEU A 250 12.00 -2.76 0.80
N ASN A 251 11.13 -3.23 1.67
CA ASN A 251 10.13 -4.24 1.38
C ASN A 251 8.76 -3.80 1.90
N PHE A 252 7.73 -4.57 1.53
CA PHE A 252 6.39 -4.34 2.06
C PHE A 252 6.32 -4.69 3.56
N VAL A 253 5.70 -3.80 4.33
CA VAL A 253 5.24 -4.04 5.70
C VAL A 253 3.75 -3.69 5.81
N ASP A 254 3.02 -4.41 6.63
CA ASP A 254 1.57 -4.28 6.75
C ASP A 254 1.10 -3.26 7.80
N TRP A 255 2.02 -2.57 8.46
CA TRP A 255 1.71 -1.62 9.54
C TRP A 255 0.69 -0.55 9.14
N PHE A 256 0.83 0.00 7.91
CA PHE A 256 -0.05 1.07 7.41
C PHE A 256 -1.37 0.53 6.87
N SER A 257 -1.39 -0.70 6.38
CA SER A 257 -2.63 -1.37 5.98
C SER A 257 -3.48 -1.67 7.21
N ILE A 258 -2.88 -2.25 8.25
CA ILE A 258 -3.55 -2.56 9.52
C ILE A 258 -3.89 -1.28 10.29
N GLY A 259 -2.93 -0.41 10.54
CA GLY A 259 -3.12 0.84 11.28
C GLY A 259 -4.00 1.87 10.58
N GLY A 260 -4.20 1.73 9.27
CA GLY A 260 -5.03 2.61 8.46
C GLY A 260 -4.39 3.95 8.10
N GLY A 261 -3.08 4.14 8.34
CA GLY A 261 -2.34 5.33 7.96
C GLY A 261 -2.00 5.36 6.46
N PRO A 262 -1.62 6.53 5.91
CA PRO A 262 -1.23 6.64 4.51
C PRO A 262 0.11 5.99 4.24
N SER A 263 0.25 5.37 3.05
CA SER A 263 1.51 4.84 2.56
C SER A 263 1.66 5.07 1.06
N CYS A 264 2.92 5.12 0.59
CA CYS A 264 3.24 5.38 -0.80
C CYS A 264 4.47 4.58 -1.22
N THR A 265 4.52 4.13 -2.48
CA THR A 265 5.75 3.62 -3.09
C THR A 265 6.47 4.74 -3.84
N LEU A 266 7.78 4.78 -3.69
CA LEU A 266 8.70 5.67 -4.38
C LEU A 266 9.70 4.82 -5.18
N PRO A 267 9.60 4.75 -6.51
CA PRO A 267 10.66 4.17 -7.33
C PRO A 267 11.92 5.02 -7.26
N VAL A 268 13.06 4.41 -6.91
CA VAL A 268 14.33 5.13 -6.71
C VAL A 268 15.42 4.73 -7.70
N SER A 269 15.36 3.50 -8.26
CA SER A 269 16.29 3.06 -9.30
C SER A 269 15.60 2.12 -10.30
N PHE A 270 15.92 2.31 -11.58
CA PHE A 270 15.49 1.46 -12.70
C PHE A 270 16.66 0.70 -13.35
N GLU A 271 17.85 0.77 -12.76
CA GLU A 271 19.05 0.08 -13.27
C GLU A 271 19.02 -1.42 -12.98
N THR A 272 18.21 -1.82 -11.99
CA THR A 272 17.96 -3.22 -11.67
C THR A 272 16.63 -3.70 -12.26
N LYS A 273 16.49 -5.01 -12.39
CA LYS A 273 15.24 -5.66 -12.79
C LYS A 273 14.89 -6.73 -11.75
N PRO A 274 13.81 -6.55 -10.99
CA PRO A 274 12.86 -5.42 -11.01
C PRO A 274 13.48 -4.10 -10.53
N PRO A 275 12.81 -2.95 -10.78
CA PRO A 275 13.20 -1.66 -10.23
C PRO A 275 13.28 -1.67 -8.70
N ILE A 276 14.14 -0.84 -8.12
CA ILE A 276 14.18 -0.66 -6.68
C ILE A 276 13.23 0.47 -6.29
N SER A 277 12.38 0.19 -5.33
CA SER A 277 11.45 1.16 -4.75
C SER A 277 11.61 1.22 -3.23
N ILE A 278 11.17 2.31 -2.62
CA ILE A 278 11.03 2.47 -1.17
C ILE A 278 9.54 2.61 -0.87
N MET A 279 9.05 1.87 0.11
CA MET A 279 7.74 2.14 0.71
C MET A 279 7.91 3.20 1.79
N LEU A 280 7.10 4.24 1.76
CA LEU A 280 7.03 5.29 2.76
C LEU A 280 5.68 5.24 3.46
N GLY A 281 5.65 5.59 4.73
CA GLY A 281 4.42 5.71 5.49
C GLY A 281 4.47 6.84 6.52
N ALA A 282 3.29 7.28 6.95
CA ALA A 282 3.11 8.36 7.91
C ALA A 282 1.95 8.09 8.86
N ARG A 283 1.81 8.91 9.91
CA ARG A 283 0.66 8.88 10.81
C ARG A 283 -0.65 9.07 10.08
N VAL A 284 -1.71 8.49 10.63
CA VAL A 284 -3.10 8.70 10.16
C VAL A 284 -3.38 10.20 9.99
N GLY A 285 -3.91 10.59 8.84
CA GLY A 285 -4.25 11.98 8.50
C GLY A 285 -3.10 12.80 7.90
N ASN A 286 -1.87 12.26 7.81
CA ASN A 286 -0.73 12.94 7.19
C ASN A 286 -0.63 12.69 5.67
N ASP A 287 -1.77 12.54 5.01
CA ASP A 287 -1.87 12.19 3.59
C ASP A 287 -1.20 13.22 2.67
N LEU A 288 -1.46 14.50 2.90
CA LEU A 288 -0.87 15.56 2.08
C LEU A 288 0.63 15.73 2.35
N ALA A 289 1.06 15.47 3.58
CA ALA A 289 2.48 15.56 3.94
C ALA A 289 3.31 14.47 3.24
N ILE A 290 2.83 13.21 3.24
CA ILE A 290 3.54 12.12 2.54
C ILE A 290 3.54 12.33 1.02
N LEU A 291 2.45 12.82 0.42
CA LEU A 291 2.39 13.13 -1.01
C LEU A 291 3.36 14.27 -1.39
N HIS A 292 3.50 15.28 -0.51
CA HIS A 292 4.51 16.33 -0.69
C HIS A 292 5.93 15.76 -0.63
N LEU A 293 6.21 14.94 0.38
CA LEU A 293 7.49 14.26 0.52
C LEU A 293 7.83 13.42 -0.71
N VAL A 294 6.91 12.57 -1.17
CA VAL A 294 7.13 11.69 -2.34
C VAL A 294 7.45 12.50 -3.59
N LYS A 295 6.79 13.63 -3.79
CA LYS A 295 7.12 14.54 -4.90
C LYS A 295 8.54 15.08 -4.79
N GLU A 296 8.96 15.59 -3.62
CA GLU A 296 10.31 16.09 -3.38
C GLU A 296 11.36 14.98 -3.56
N LEU A 297 11.13 13.81 -2.97
CA LEU A 297 12.05 12.67 -3.10
C LEU A 297 12.14 12.13 -4.53
N SER A 298 11.09 12.24 -5.33
CA SER A 298 11.11 11.83 -6.73
C SER A 298 12.08 12.65 -7.57
N GLU A 299 12.18 13.96 -7.33
CA GLU A 299 13.15 14.82 -8.01
C GLU A 299 14.59 14.50 -7.58
N ILE A 300 14.78 14.20 -6.29
CA ILE A 300 16.08 13.75 -5.76
C ILE A 300 16.50 12.40 -6.39
N ALA A 301 15.55 11.46 -6.53
CA ALA A 301 15.81 10.16 -7.16
C ALA A 301 16.21 10.31 -8.63
N LYS A 302 15.55 11.20 -9.38
CA LYS A 302 15.93 11.52 -10.78
C LYS A 302 17.33 12.11 -10.87
N ALA A 303 17.69 13.03 -9.97
CA ALA A 303 19.02 13.60 -9.91
C ALA A 303 20.09 12.55 -9.61
N ALA A 304 19.83 11.62 -8.68
CA ALA A 304 20.70 10.52 -8.35
C ALA A 304 20.98 9.60 -9.57
N GLN A 305 19.95 9.21 -10.31
CA GLN A 305 20.06 8.41 -11.52
C GLN A 305 20.87 9.11 -12.62
N HIS A 306 20.75 10.45 -12.72
CA HIS A 306 21.54 11.22 -13.68
C HIS A 306 23.03 11.19 -13.35
N VAL A 307 23.41 11.33 -12.10
CA VAL A 307 24.80 11.26 -11.62
C VAL A 307 25.39 9.88 -11.88
N GLU A 308 24.66 8.79 -11.61
CA GLU A 308 25.11 7.42 -11.89
C GLU A 308 25.39 7.19 -13.39
N LYS A 309 24.51 7.68 -14.27
CA LYS A 309 24.69 7.56 -15.73
C LYS A 309 25.91 8.34 -16.24
N LEU A 310 26.28 9.44 -15.62
CA LEU A 310 27.49 10.20 -15.98
C LEU A 310 28.75 9.49 -15.49
N GLY A 311 28.74 8.93 -14.27
CA GLY A 311 29.86 8.14 -13.74
C GLY A 311 30.17 6.92 -14.60
N ASN A 312 29.16 6.14 -14.97
CA ASN A 312 29.31 4.94 -15.80
C ASN A 312 29.73 5.22 -17.26
N LYS A 313 29.70 6.47 -17.72
CA LYS A 313 30.21 6.87 -19.04
C LYS A 313 31.68 7.32 -19.02
N ALA A 314 32.22 7.55 -17.83
CA ALA A 314 33.60 8.03 -17.64
C ALA A 314 34.58 6.88 -17.33
N GLU A 315 34.07 5.66 -17.07
CA GLU A 315 34.80 4.40 -17.02
C GLU A 315 34.73 3.68 -18.38
#